data_9dd3d62ecde1085f866f4edd7c40377a
#
_entry.id   9dd3d62ecde1085f866f4edd7c40377a
#
_cell.length_a   1.000
_cell.length_b   1.000
_cell.length_c   1.000
_cell.angle_alpha   90.00
_cell.angle_beta   90.00
_cell.angle_gamma   90.00
#
_symmetry.space_group_name_H-M   'P 1'
#
loop_
_entity.id
_entity.type
_entity.pdbx_description
1 polymer ?
#
loop_
_entity_poly.entity_id
_entity_poly.type
_entity_poly.pdbx_seq_one_letter_code
_entity_poly.pdbx_strand_id
1 'polypeptide(L)'
;TVGFLRSVGTFVAFVFILWRLSGKTIIPWLNIPLDGYLVYVALIYATLGSYLAHKIGKKLIDLNYLQQQKEANFRFALVRLRENSENIAFYRGENLEQLNFINYFTQVIRNFKKIISKRKQLVWYNSFYGQIAIIFPFLVSMPRYLAREINLGGLMQIASAFGRVQDALSFFVDAYTSIAEWQAVVEHDAEPLRLHP
;
A
#
# COMPACT_ATOMS: atom_id res chain seq x y z
N THR A 1 -0.10 1.18 -20.18
CA THR A 1 -1.31 1.66 -20.85
C THR A 1 -2.39 0.59 -20.97
N VAL A 2 -2.08 -0.64 -21.41
CA VAL A 2 -3.06 -1.73 -21.58
C VAL A 2 -3.69 -2.13 -20.24
N GLY A 3 -2.90 -2.24 -19.17
CA GLY A 3 -3.40 -2.55 -17.82
C GLY A 3 -4.39 -1.52 -17.30
N PHE A 4 -4.12 -0.24 -17.52
CA PHE A 4 -5.00 0.86 -17.11
C PHE A 4 -6.35 0.81 -17.85
N LEU A 5 -6.35 0.67 -19.17
CA LEU A 5 -7.58 0.54 -19.97
C LEU A 5 -8.41 -0.67 -19.55
N ARG A 6 -7.75 -1.80 -19.30
CA ARG A 6 -8.41 -3.01 -18.80
C ARG A 6 -9.06 -2.77 -17.42
N SER A 7 -8.36 -2.10 -16.51
CA SER A 7 -8.90 -1.82 -15.16
C SER A 7 -10.05 -0.82 -15.21
N VAL A 8 -10.00 0.21 -16.07
CA VAL A 8 -11.12 1.12 -16.31
C VAL A 8 -12.34 0.36 -16.84
N GLY A 9 -12.15 -0.45 -17.88
CA GLY A 9 -13.24 -1.24 -18.47
C GLY A 9 -13.86 -2.22 -17.47
N THR A 10 -13.02 -2.91 -16.69
CA THR A 10 -13.47 -3.81 -15.62
C THR A 10 -14.26 -3.04 -14.56
N PHE A 11 -13.75 -1.91 -14.10
CA PHE A 11 -14.42 -1.07 -13.10
C PHE A 11 -15.81 -0.65 -13.56
N VAL A 12 -15.92 -0.05 -14.76
CA VAL A 12 -17.19 0.42 -15.30
C VAL A 12 -18.20 -0.74 -15.47
N ALA A 13 -17.75 -1.85 -16.06
CA ALA A 13 -18.61 -3.01 -16.28
C ALA A 13 -19.14 -3.59 -14.95
N PHE A 14 -18.29 -3.78 -13.95
CA PHE A 14 -18.70 -4.37 -12.68
C PHE A 14 -19.46 -3.40 -11.77
N VAL A 15 -19.20 -2.10 -11.82
CA VAL A 15 -20.04 -1.08 -11.20
C VAL A 15 -21.46 -1.13 -11.79
N PHE A 16 -21.60 -1.25 -13.10
CA PHE A 16 -22.91 -1.37 -13.74
C PHE A 16 -23.63 -2.67 -13.35
N ILE A 17 -22.91 -3.79 -13.25
CA ILE A 17 -23.46 -5.07 -12.78
C ILE A 17 -23.93 -4.94 -11.33
N LEU A 18 -23.11 -4.38 -10.43
CA LEU A 18 -23.49 -4.13 -9.04
C LEU A 18 -24.71 -3.21 -8.93
N TRP A 19 -24.80 -2.19 -9.77
CA TRP A 19 -25.95 -1.30 -9.81
C TRP A 19 -27.23 -2.05 -10.15
N ARG A 20 -27.21 -2.89 -11.20
CA ARG A 20 -28.36 -3.71 -11.58
C ARG A 20 -28.75 -4.74 -10.52
N LEU A 21 -27.76 -5.37 -9.89
CA LEU A 21 -27.97 -6.37 -8.84
C LEU A 21 -28.41 -5.76 -7.51
N SER A 22 -28.11 -4.50 -7.27
CA SER A 22 -28.48 -3.80 -6.05
C SER A 22 -29.99 -3.66 -5.88
N GLY A 23 -30.76 -3.52 -6.98
CA GLY A 23 -32.20 -3.33 -6.94
C GLY A 23 -32.62 -2.11 -6.10
N LYS A 24 -33.94 -1.98 -5.90
CA LYS A 24 -34.49 -0.98 -4.98
C LYS A 24 -34.65 -1.62 -3.61
N THR A 25 -33.71 -1.34 -2.72
CA THR A 25 -33.78 -1.92 -1.37
C THR A 25 -33.77 -0.80 -0.34
N ILE A 26 -34.67 -0.91 0.63
CA ILE A 26 -34.62 -0.08 1.84
C ILE A 26 -33.53 -0.64 2.72
N ILE A 27 -32.47 0.12 2.98
CA ILE A 27 -31.39 -0.31 3.89
C ILE A 27 -32.02 -0.47 5.28
N PRO A 28 -32.00 -1.67 5.90
CA PRO A 28 -32.69 -1.93 7.17
C PRO A 28 -32.28 -1.00 8.32
N TRP A 29 -31.10 -0.40 8.22
CA TRP A 29 -30.51 0.47 9.26
C TRP A 29 -30.75 1.97 9.04
N LEU A 30 -30.97 2.42 7.78
CA LEU A 30 -31.11 3.84 7.45
C LEU A 30 -32.52 4.24 6.97
N ASN A 31 -33.38 3.28 6.66
CA ASN A 31 -34.73 3.51 6.13
C ASN A 31 -34.80 4.41 4.89
N ILE A 32 -33.70 4.49 4.13
CA ILE A 32 -33.57 5.31 2.93
C ILE A 32 -33.64 4.39 1.72
N PRO A 33 -34.54 4.62 0.76
CA PRO A 33 -34.55 3.90 -0.50
C PRO A 33 -33.38 4.37 -1.36
N LEU A 34 -32.29 3.62 -1.39
CA LEU A 34 -31.13 3.90 -2.22
C LEU A 34 -31.02 2.87 -3.34
N ASP A 35 -31.21 3.34 -4.57
CA ASP A 35 -30.89 2.55 -5.75
C ASP A 35 -29.36 2.40 -5.85
N GLY A 36 -28.85 1.19 -6.08
CA GLY A 36 -27.40 1.00 -6.25
C GLY A 36 -26.57 0.96 -4.96
N TYR A 37 -27.16 0.74 -3.78
CA TYR A 37 -26.45 0.78 -2.50
C TYR A 37 -25.19 -0.09 -2.44
N LEU A 38 -25.17 -1.23 -3.14
CA LEU A 38 -23.99 -2.11 -3.20
C LEU A 38 -22.78 -1.42 -3.83
N VAL A 39 -22.99 -0.51 -4.78
CA VAL A 39 -21.91 0.27 -5.40
C VAL A 39 -21.31 1.24 -4.39
N TYR A 40 -22.15 1.98 -3.67
CA TYR A 40 -21.66 2.92 -2.64
C TYR A 40 -20.91 2.20 -1.53
N VAL A 41 -21.41 1.06 -1.09
CA VAL A 41 -20.76 0.23 -0.08
C VAL A 41 -19.40 -0.29 -0.59
N ALA A 42 -19.31 -0.74 -1.84
CA ALA A 42 -18.06 -1.19 -2.44
C ALA A 42 -17.03 -0.05 -2.56
N LEU A 43 -17.48 1.14 -2.99
CA LEU A 43 -16.62 2.32 -3.10
C LEU A 43 -16.10 2.79 -1.74
N ILE A 44 -16.96 2.86 -0.74
CA ILE A 44 -16.57 3.24 0.63
C ILE A 44 -15.57 2.22 1.18
N TYR A 45 -15.84 0.93 1.04
CA TYR A 45 -14.95 -0.12 1.49
C TYR A 45 -13.58 -0.02 0.83
N ALA A 46 -13.52 0.10 -0.50
CA ALA A 46 -12.28 0.17 -1.24
C ALA A 46 -11.49 1.46 -0.96
N THR A 47 -12.17 2.62 -0.87
CA THR A 47 -11.47 3.90 -0.56
C THR A 47 -10.91 3.92 0.86
N LEU A 48 -11.67 3.44 1.85
CA LEU A 48 -11.19 3.32 3.23
C LEU A 48 -10.00 2.35 3.32
N GLY A 49 -10.10 1.20 2.65
CA GLY A 49 -9.03 0.21 2.61
C GLY A 49 -7.75 0.75 2.00
N SER A 50 -7.85 1.37 0.84
CA SER A 50 -6.71 1.98 0.15
C SER A 50 -6.09 3.13 0.96
N TYR A 51 -6.90 3.99 1.57
CA TYR A 51 -6.42 5.06 2.42
C TYR A 51 -5.61 4.55 3.62
N LEU A 52 -6.09 3.52 4.31
CA LEU A 52 -5.39 2.93 5.45
C LEU A 52 -4.10 2.21 5.03
N ALA A 53 -4.12 1.47 3.91
CA ALA A 53 -2.93 0.84 3.34
C ALA A 53 -1.86 1.89 2.99
N HIS A 54 -2.25 2.98 2.33
CA HIS A 54 -1.36 4.08 1.98
C HIS A 54 -0.75 4.74 3.23
N LYS A 55 -1.55 5.01 4.26
CA LYS A 55 -1.07 5.60 5.53
C LYS A 55 -0.01 4.73 6.23
N ILE A 56 -0.16 3.40 6.18
CA ILE A 56 0.84 2.47 6.71
C ILE A 56 2.06 2.42 5.79
N GLY A 57 1.85 2.36 4.49
CA GLY A 57 2.89 2.25 3.46
C GLY A 57 3.81 3.47 3.40
N LYS A 58 3.26 4.67 3.54
CA LYS A 58 4.06 5.93 3.52
C LYS A 58 5.21 5.89 4.52
N LYS A 59 4.97 5.42 5.75
CA LYS A 59 6.03 5.30 6.76
C LYS A 59 7.13 4.32 6.38
N LEU A 60 6.83 3.34 5.53
CA LEU A 60 7.80 2.37 5.04
C LEU A 60 8.76 3.00 4.02
N ILE A 61 8.28 3.93 3.19
CA ILE A 61 9.10 4.70 2.24
C ILE A 61 10.16 5.51 2.99
N ASP A 62 9.77 6.28 4.01
CA ASP A 62 10.69 7.07 4.82
C ASP A 62 11.76 6.20 5.50
N LEU A 63 11.36 5.04 6.03
CA LEU A 63 12.28 4.11 6.67
C LEU A 63 13.24 3.46 5.68
N ASN A 64 12.80 3.16 4.45
CA ASN A 64 13.67 2.61 3.40
C ASN A 64 14.70 3.66 2.94
N TYR A 65 14.29 4.92 2.78
CA TYR A 65 15.21 6.01 2.48
C TYR A 65 16.28 6.16 3.58
N LEU A 66 15.85 6.18 4.84
CA LEU A 66 16.76 6.25 5.98
C LEU A 66 17.70 5.03 6.05
N GLN A 67 17.23 3.85 5.62
CA GLN A 67 18.06 2.65 5.53
C GLN A 67 19.20 2.81 4.53
N GLN A 68 18.89 3.29 3.33
CA GLN A 68 19.90 3.55 2.30
C GLN A 68 20.97 4.55 2.78
N GLN A 69 20.54 5.62 3.46
CA GLN A 69 21.46 6.62 4.02
C GLN A 69 22.39 6.00 5.09
N LYS A 70 21.84 5.19 6.01
CA LYS A 70 22.65 4.53 7.06
C LYS A 70 23.62 3.50 6.48
N GLU A 71 23.19 2.75 5.48
CA GLU A 71 24.07 1.82 4.77
C GLU A 71 25.16 2.51 3.96
N ALA A 72 24.86 3.66 3.35
CA ALA A 72 25.85 4.48 2.67
C ALA A 72 26.91 5.00 3.64
N ASN A 73 26.50 5.52 4.80
CA ASN A 73 27.40 6.00 5.84
C ASN A 73 28.29 4.87 6.38
N PHE A 74 27.73 3.68 6.57
CA PHE A 74 28.51 2.52 7.00
C PHE A 74 29.53 2.09 5.95
N ARG A 75 29.14 2.04 4.66
CA ARG A 75 30.06 1.74 3.56
C ARG A 75 31.17 2.79 3.44
N PHE A 76 30.82 4.07 3.56
CA PHE A 76 31.82 5.16 3.53
C PHE A 76 32.83 5.03 4.68
N ALA A 77 32.38 4.70 5.89
CA ALA A 77 33.26 4.45 7.02
C ALA A 77 34.22 3.29 6.75
N LEU A 78 33.78 2.20 6.10
CA LEU A 78 34.61 1.06 5.71
C LEU A 78 35.69 1.46 4.68
N VAL A 79 35.33 2.28 3.69
CA VAL A 79 36.28 2.76 2.69
C VAL A 79 37.36 3.64 3.38
N ARG A 80 36.94 4.57 4.24
CA ARG A 80 37.83 5.42 5.00
C ARG A 80 38.77 4.63 5.90
N LEU A 81 38.32 3.56 6.55
CA LEU A 81 39.17 2.66 7.33
C LEU A 81 40.27 2.04 6.45
N ARG A 82 39.87 1.53 5.27
CA ARG A 82 40.82 0.89 4.35
C ARG A 82 41.91 1.88 3.87
N GLU A 83 41.49 3.10 3.56
CA GLU A 83 42.43 4.16 3.08
C GLU A 83 43.37 4.62 4.17
N ASN A 84 42.97 4.60 5.44
CA ASN A 84 43.78 5.08 6.55
C ASN A 84 44.30 3.96 7.47
N SER A 85 44.32 2.71 6.99
CA SER A 85 44.67 1.54 7.80
C SER A 85 46.03 1.60 8.43
N GLU A 86 47.07 2.13 7.71
CA GLU A 86 48.43 2.30 8.20
C GLU A 86 48.48 3.32 9.36
N ASN A 87 47.80 4.44 9.20
CA ASN A 87 47.75 5.48 10.22
C ASN A 87 47.02 4.98 11.50
N ILE A 88 45.94 4.25 11.32
CA ILE A 88 45.18 3.69 12.44
C ILE A 88 46.03 2.69 13.21
N ALA A 89 46.77 1.83 12.52
CA ALA A 89 47.67 0.88 13.14
C ALA A 89 48.83 1.60 13.85
N PHE A 90 49.42 2.65 13.24
CA PHE A 90 50.48 3.42 13.82
C PHE A 90 50.09 4.09 15.14
N TYR A 91 48.87 4.66 15.22
CA TYR A 91 48.34 5.30 16.43
C TYR A 91 47.60 4.33 17.37
N ARG A 92 47.59 3.03 17.10
CA ARG A 92 46.84 1.99 17.86
C ARG A 92 45.36 2.34 18.03
N GLY A 93 44.75 2.87 16.97
CA GLY A 93 43.36 3.36 16.96
C GLY A 93 42.32 2.28 16.66
N GLU A 94 42.69 1.00 16.58
CA GLU A 94 41.81 -0.10 16.16
C GLU A 94 40.55 -0.22 17.05
N ASN A 95 40.72 -0.10 18.37
CA ASN A 95 39.61 -0.20 19.32
C ASN A 95 38.60 0.95 19.12
N LEU A 96 39.06 2.17 18.82
CA LEU A 96 38.18 3.30 18.59
C LEU A 96 37.41 3.11 17.28
N GLU A 97 38.08 2.70 16.23
CA GLU A 97 37.41 2.42 14.93
C GLU A 97 36.43 1.25 15.04
N GLN A 98 36.77 0.21 15.79
CA GLN A 98 35.83 -0.89 16.07
C GLN A 98 34.54 -0.40 16.75
N LEU A 99 34.63 0.48 17.75
CA LEU A 99 33.46 1.06 18.40
C LEU A 99 32.63 1.91 17.42
N ASN A 100 33.28 2.69 16.56
CA ASN A 100 32.60 3.46 15.53
C ASN A 100 31.83 2.55 14.56
N PHE A 101 32.43 1.46 14.11
CA PHE A 101 31.76 0.49 13.23
C PHE A 101 30.58 -0.19 13.89
N ILE A 102 30.73 -0.62 15.13
CA ILE A 102 29.63 -1.21 15.90
C ILE A 102 28.47 -0.21 16.00
N ASN A 103 28.77 1.08 16.20
CA ASN A 103 27.73 2.11 16.25
C ASN A 103 27.01 2.28 14.91
N TYR A 104 27.74 2.42 13.78
CA TYR A 104 27.14 2.51 12.45
C TYR A 104 26.32 1.27 12.11
N PHE A 105 26.87 0.08 12.35
CA PHE A 105 26.16 -1.18 12.12
C PHE A 105 24.90 -1.30 12.98
N THR A 106 24.99 -0.92 14.25
CA THR A 106 23.84 -0.92 15.15
C THR A 106 22.72 0.01 14.67
N GLN A 107 23.06 1.15 14.08
CA GLN A 107 22.08 2.06 13.49
C GLN A 107 21.37 1.45 12.27
N VAL A 108 22.11 0.74 11.40
CA VAL A 108 21.55 0.01 10.25
C VAL A 108 20.57 -1.06 10.75
N ILE A 109 20.99 -1.90 11.69
CA ILE A 109 20.15 -2.98 12.25
C ILE A 109 18.91 -2.43 12.97
N ARG A 110 19.07 -1.35 13.73
CA ARG A 110 17.92 -0.74 14.45
C ARG A 110 16.87 -0.22 13.48
N ASN A 111 17.30 0.42 12.39
CA ASN A 111 16.37 0.89 11.38
C ASN A 111 15.73 -0.26 10.60
N PHE A 112 16.51 -1.29 10.26
CA PHE A 112 15.99 -2.50 9.59
C PHE A 112 14.91 -3.21 10.41
N LYS A 113 15.09 -3.30 11.74
CA LYS A 113 14.05 -3.83 12.64
C LYS A 113 12.76 -3.00 12.58
N LYS A 114 12.85 -1.66 12.42
CA LYS A 114 11.67 -0.80 12.25
C LYS A 114 10.98 -1.08 10.91
N ILE A 115 11.75 -1.28 9.83
CA ILE A 115 11.21 -1.66 8.51
C ILE A 115 10.45 -2.99 8.60
N ILE A 116 11.04 -4.02 9.21
CA ILE A 116 10.39 -5.32 9.40
C ILE A 116 9.08 -5.16 10.18
N SER A 117 9.08 -4.39 11.27
CA SER A 117 7.88 -4.16 12.08
C SER A 117 6.78 -3.47 11.26
N LYS A 118 7.11 -2.47 10.43
CA LYS A 118 6.14 -1.77 9.59
C LYS A 118 5.66 -2.63 8.42
N ARG A 119 6.56 -3.40 7.80
CA ARG A 119 6.18 -4.37 6.75
C ARG A 119 5.24 -5.44 7.29
N LYS A 120 5.52 -5.96 8.49
CA LYS A 120 4.63 -6.89 9.19
C LYS A 120 3.23 -6.28 9.39
N GLN A 121 3.14 -5.03 9.87
CA GLN A 121 1.85 -4.35 10.03
C GLN A 121 1.09 -4.23 8.70
N LEU A 122 1.77 -3.89 7.61
CA LEU A 122 1.16 -3.78 6.28
C LEU A 122 0.66 -5.15 5.78
N VAL A 123 1.46 -6.20 5.93
CA VAL A 123 1.06 -7.57 5.54
C VAL A 123 -0.16 -8.03 6.34
N TRP A 124 -0.17 -7.83 7.66
CA TRP A 124 -1.30 -8.16 8.50
C TRP A 124 -2.57 -7.39 8.08
N TYR A 125 -2.42 -6.09 7.85
CA TYR A 125 -3.52 -5.26 7.38
C TYR A 125 -4.08 -5.76 6.05
N ASN A 126 -3.23 -5.98 5.04
CA ASN A 126 -3.65 -6.43 3.71
C ASN A 126 -4.31 -7.82 3.77
N SER A 127 -3.77 -8.75 4.55
CA SER A 127 -4.36 -10.08 4.73
C SER A 127 -5.74 -10.01 5.38
N PHE A 128 -5.88 -9.22 6.44
CA PHE A 128 -7.15 -9.04 7.15
C PHE A 128 -8.18 -8.33 6.27
N TYR A 129 -7.78 -7.24 5.60
CA TYR A 129 -8.61 -6.51 4.67
C TYR A 129 -9.10 -7.39 3.51
N GLY A 130 -8.19 -8.17 2.90
CA GLY A 130 -8.56 -9.11 1.84
C GLY A 130 -9.51 -10.19 2.32
N GLN A 131 -9.34 -10.70 3.55
CA GLN A 131 -10.25 -11.72 4.10
C GLN A 131 -11.64 -11.15 4.40
N ILE A 132 -11.72 -9.93 4.91
CA ILE A 132 -13.01 -9.25 5.11
C ILE A 132 -13.70 -9.01 3.75
N ALA A 133 -12.95 -8.62 2.73
CA ALA A 133 -13.48 -8.35 1.39
C ALA A 133 -14.26 -9.54 0.79
N ILE A 134 -13.87 -10.77 1.13
CA ILE A 134 -14.57 -11.98 0.69
C ILE A 134 -15.92 -12.12 1.40
N ILE A 135 -15.96 -11.85 2.70
CA ILE A 135 -17.16 -12.08 3.56
C ILE A 135 -18.14 -10.90 3.46
N PHE A 136 -17.62 -9.70 3.30
CA PHE A 136 -18.39 -8.46 3.39
C PHE A 136 -19.59 -8.37 2.41
N PRO A 137 -19.44 -8.71 1.10
CA PRO A 137 -20.58 -8.69 0.18
C PRO A 137 -21.69 -9.68 0.58
N PHE A 138 -21.33 -10.82 1.17
CA PHE A 138 -22.31 -11.77 1.67
C PHE A 138 -23.12 -11.18 2.85
N LEU A 139 -22.44 -10.54 3.81
CA LEU A 139 -23.10 -9.90 4.95
C LEU A 139 -24.06 -8.80 4.51
N VAL A 140 -23.64 -7.96 3.56
CA VAL A 140 -24.43 -6.85 3.05
C VAL A 140 -25.63 -7.34 2.23
N SER A 141 -25.51 -8.46 1.51
CA SER A 141 -26.56 -9.02 0.65
C SER A 141 -27.45 -10.05 1.35
N MET A 142 -27.06 -10.52 2.55
CA MET A 142 -27.76 -11.55 3.30
C MET A 142 -29.23 -11.21 3.59
N PRO A 143 -29.61 -9.99 3.99
CA PRO A 143 -31.02 -9.65 4.23
C PRO A 143 -31.90 -9.89 3.01
N ARG A 144 -31.42 -9.56 1.81
CA ARG A 144 -32.16 -9.75 0.56
C ARG A 144 -32.22 -11.22 0.16
N TYR A 145 -31.19 -11.99 0.44
CA TYR A 145 -31.20 -13.43 0.23
C TYR A 145 -32.26 -14.12 1.13
N LEU A 146 -32.30 -13.75 2.40
CA LEU A 146 -33.28 -14.25 3.37
C LEU A 146 -34.73 -13.82 3.03
N ALA A 147 -34.88 -12.60 2.48
CA ALA A 147 -36.15 -12.11 1.96
C ALA A 147 -36.56 -12.76 0.62
N ARG A 148 -35.75 -13.69 0.07
CA ARG A 148 -35.94 -14.36 -1.22
C ARG A 148 -36.01 -13.42 -2.43
N GLU A 149 -35.48 -12.21 -2.31
CA GLU A 149 -35.36 -11.24 -3.41
C GLU A 149 -34.29 -11.63 -4.40
N ILE A 150 -33.23 -12.29 -3.93
CA ILE A 150 -32.14 -12.80 -4.74
C ILE A 150 -31.95 -14.31 -4.47
N ASN A 151 -31.57 -15.04 -5.49
CA ASN A 151 -31.19 -16.44 -5.37
C ASN A 151 -29.67 -16.59 -5.04
N LEU A 152 -29.21 -17.81 -4.78
CA LEU A 152 -27.82 -18.10 -4.47
C LEU A 152 -26.88 -17.64 -5.60
N GLY A 153 -27.27 -17.81 -6.87
CA GLY A 153 -26.49 -17.34 -8.02
C GLY A 153 -26.30 -15.82 -8.02
N GLY A 154 -27.38 -15.06 -7.71
CA GLY A 154 -27.31 -13.62 -7.55
C GLY A 154 -26.38 -13.18 -6.42
N LEU A 155 -26.43 -13.88 -5.28
CA LEU A 155 -25.53 -13.64 -4.14
C LEU A 155 -24.06 -13.85 -4.53
N MET A 156 -23.74 -14.94 -5.22
CA MET A 156 -22.39 -15.22 -5.73
C MET A 156 -21.93 -14.21 -6.77
N GLN A 157 -22.85 -13.75 -7.63
CA GLN A 157 -22.56 -12.72 -8.63
C GLN A 157 -22.25 -11.38 -7.97
N ILE A 158 -22.98 -10.99 -6.91
CA ILE A 158 -22.68 -9.79 -6.12
C ILE A 158 -21.28 -9.88 -5.50
N ALA A 159 -20.95 -11.01 -4.87
CA ALA A 159 -19.65 -11.22 -4.24
C ALA A 159 -18.49 -11.13 -5.26
N SER A 160 -18.67 -11.75 -6.43
CA SER A 160 -17.70 -11.70 -7.52
C SER A 160 -17.54 -10.29 -8.09
N ALA A 161 -18.65 -9.58 -8.34
CA ALA A 161 -18.62 -8.22 -8.84
C ALA A 161 -17.96 -7.25 -7.85
N PHE A 162 -18.24 -7.40 -6.55
CA PHE A 162 -17.61 -6.63 -5.48
C PHE A 162 -16.10 -6.79 -5.48
N GLY A 163 -15.59 -8.03 -5.55
CA GLY A 163 -14.16 -8.31 -5.64
C GLY A 163 -13.51 -7.64 -6.86
N ARG A 164 -14.16 -7.70 -8.04
CA ARG A 164 -13.65 -7.07 -9.25
C ARG A 164 -13.58 -5.54 -9.16
N VAL A 165 -14.57 -4.91 -8.53
CA VAL A 165 -14.56 -3.45 -8.29
C VAL A 165 -13.43 -3.09 -7.33
N GLN A 166 -13.24 -3.87 -6.28
CA GLN A 166 -12.14 -3.68 -5.33
C GLN A 166 -10.77 -3.82 -6.00
N ASP A 167 -10.55 -4.88 -6.78
CA ASP A 167 -9.31 -5.10 -7.51
C ASP A 167 -8.99 -3.92 -8.46
N ALA A 168 -10.00 -3.44 -9.18
CA ALA A 168 -9.84 -2.31 -10.08
C ALA A 168 -9.49 -1.01 -9.33
N LEU A 169 -10.14 -0.75 -8.19
CA LEU A 169 -9.84 0.44 -7.38
C LEU A 169 -8.44 0.35 -6.73
N SER A 170 -8.05 -0.82 -6.24
CA SER A 170 -6.69 -1.04 -5.73
C SER A 170 -5.65 -0.78 -6.80
N PHE A 171 -5.88 -1.25 -8.03
CA PHE A 171 -5.00 -0.98 -9.15
C PHE A 171 -4.84 0.53 -9.44
N PHE A 172 -5.93 1.31 -9.37
CA PHE A 172 -5.85 2.77 -9.58
C PHE A 172 -5.02 3.47 -8.50
N VAL A 173 -5.17 3.05 -7.23
CA VAL A 173 -4.41 3.61 -6.12
C VAL A 173 -2.92 3.27 -6.27
N ASP A 174 -2.59 2.04 -6.61
CA ASP A 174 -1.21 1.59 -6.81
C ASP A 174 -0.57 2.29 -8.02
N ALA A 175 -1.30 2.42 -9.13
CA ALA A 175 -0.85 3.14 -10.31
C ALA A 175 -0.59 4.63 -10.02
N TYR A 176 -1.47 5.29 -9.27
CA TYR A 176 -1.28 6.68 -8.86
C TYR A 176 -0.05 6.84 -7.96
N THR A 177 0.13 5.95 -7.00
CA THR A 177 1.29 5.98 -6.10
C THR A 177 2.60 5.81 -6.88
N SER A 178 2.64 4.86 -7.83
CA SER A 178 3.81 4.64 -8.68
C SER A 178 4.14 5.85 -9.57
N ILE A 179 3.11 6.52 -10.11
CA ILE A 179 3.30 7.75 -10.91
C ILE A 179 3.82 8.89 -10.04
N ALA A 180 3.27 9.07 -8.83
CA ALA A 180 3.70 10.11 -7.90
C ALA A 180 5.15 9.89 -7.42
N GLU A 181 5.55 8.64 -7.17
CA GLU A 181 6.94 8.28 -6.85
C GLU A 181 7.89 8.57 -8.02
N TRP A 182 7.49 8.22 -9.23
CA TRP A 182 8.25 8.51 -10.44
C TRP A 182 8.43 10.02 -10.66
N GLN A 183 7.36 10.81 -10.49
CA GLN A 183 7.42 12.26 -10.61
C GLN A 183 8.38 12.88 -9.58
N ALA A 184 8.35 12.42 -8.33
CA ALA A 184 9.24 12.89 -7.28
C ALA A 184 10.72 12.60 -7.60
N VAL A 185 11.02 11.46 -8.23
CA VAL A 185 12.39 11.13 -8.67
C VAL A 185 12.83 12.06 -9.81
N VAL A 186 11.97 12.28 -10.80
CA VAL A 186 12.28 13.18 -11.94
C VAL A 186 12.49 14.62 -11.49
N GLU A 187 11.69 15.12 -10.55
CA GLU A 187 11.87 16.48 -9.99
C GLU A 187 13.19 16.60 -9.24
N HIS A 188 13.57 15.58 -8.49
CA HIS A 188 14.86 15.59 -7.76
C HIS A 188 16.07 15.57 -8.70
N ASP A 189 16.01 14.79 -9.77
CA ASP A 189 17.08 14.72 -10.76
C ASP A 189 17.17 15.99 -11.64
N ALA A 190 16.08 16.76 -11.75
CA ALA A 190 16.03 18.01 -12.50
C ALA A 190 16.53 19.24 -11.69
N GLU A 191 16.62 19.16 -10.37
CA GLU A 191 17.01 20.27 -9.50
C GLU A 191 18.51 20.66 -9.65
N PRO A 192 19.48 19.75 -9.81
CA PRO A 192 20.87 20.11 -10.01
C PRO A 192 21.15 20.87 -11.33
N LEU A 193 20.29 20.76 -12.32
CA LEU A 193 20.44 21.47 -13.61
C LEU A 193 20.01 22.95 -13.54
N ARG A 194 19.35 23.38 -12.48
CA ARG A 194 18.90 24.78 -12.30
C ARG A 194 19.88 25.65 -11.49
N LEU A 195 20.93 25.08 -10.91
CA LEU A 195 21.85 25.79 -10.01
C LEU A 195 23.16 26.22 -10.68
N HIS A 196 23.29 26.14 -12.01
CA HIS A 196 24.41 26.76 -12.74
C HIS A 196 23.89 27.83 -13.68
N PRO A 197 24.01 29.14 -13.29
CA PRO A 197 23.92 30.24 -14.25
C PRO A 197 25.16 30.32 -15.15
#